data_4048a1218cfce3bc618bbf54ac552a84
#
_entry.id   4048a1218cfce3bc618bbf54ac552a84
#
_cell.length_a   1.000
_cell.length_b   1.000
_cell.length_c   1.000
_cell.angle_alpha   90.00
_cell.angle_beta   90.00
_cell.angle_gamma   90.00
#
_symmetry.space_group_name_H-M   'P 1'
#
loop_
_entity.id
_entity.type
_entity.pdbx_description
1 polymer ?
#
loop_
_entity_poly.entity_id
_entity_poly.type
_entity_poly.pdbx_seq_one_letter_code
_entity_poly.pdbx_strand_id
1 'polypeptide(L)'
;VRAALLVAAAVLGATGLGLIWAARLAATRFLYVSELGAAGEPTAEVFRWGLVLVAVGALLVALGAAPLRPRLRWLAVVPPAAVLAGSAVAFGIASQVTCTVGCPLPVGPAFTWQDLIHTSCAVFGFAGAAFVMLQVAADRRFRALARFSLLSAIAVAVIAGVGGLLSVFRFGTEVGGVLELVATTIALLWLVGLAAFLAVSAVREGRVGTGMPRIPTQSQPNHAATPARVAATYSE
;
A
#
# COMPACT_ATOMS: atom_id res chain seq x y z
N VAL A 1 -3.91 -18.44 -7.31
CA VAL A 1 -4.88 -17.40 -6.92
C VAL A 1 -4.14 -16.13 -6.50
N ARG A 2 -3.23 -16.17 -5.50
CA ARG A 2 -2.54 -14.99 -4.95
C ARG A 2 -1.78 -14.19 -6.01
N ALA A 3 -1.02 -14.84 -6.90
CA ALA A 3 -0.29 -14.15 -7.97
C ALA A 3 -1.24 -13.40 -8.92
N ALA A 4 -2.35 -14.02 -9.30
CA ALA A 4 -3.35 -13.38 -10.17
C ALA A 4 -4.00 -12.14 -9.52
N LEU A 5 -4.33 -12.19 -8.22
CA LEU A 5 -4.84 -11.04 -7.48
C LEU A 5 -3.82 -9.88 -7.47
N LEU A 6 -2.54 -10.17 -7.27
CA LEU A 6 -1.49 -9.16 -7.23
C LEU A 6 -1.19 -8.58 -8.63
N VAL A 7 -1.30 -9.38 -9.69
CA VAL A 7 -1.22 -8.86 -11.08
C VAL A 7 -2.41 -7.94 -11.35
N ALA A 8 -3.63 -8.35 -10.99
CA ALA A 8 -4.81 -7.49 -11.12
C ALA A 8 -4.64 -6.19 -10.34
N ALA A 9 -4.10 -6.26 -9.11
CA ALA A 9 -3.80 -5.06 -8.31
C ALA A 9 -2.82 -4.10 -9.01
N ALA A 10 -1.75 -4.64 -9.62
CA ALA A 10 -0.79 -3.83 -10.35
C ALA A 10 -1.43 -3.15 -11.57
N VAL A 11 -2.25 -3.87 -12.33
CA VAL A 11 -2.96 -3.34 -13.49
C VAL A 11 -3.95 -2.25 -13.07
N LEU A 12 -4.77 -2.50 -12.02
CA LEU A 12 -5.74 -1.51 -11.52
C LEU A 12 -5.04 -0.26 -11.00
N GLY A 13 -3.95 -0.41 -10.23
CA GLY A 13 -3.16 0.71 -9.74
C GLY A 13 -2.54 1.54 -10.87
N ALA A 14 -1.97 0.89 -11.89
CA ALA A 14 -1.39 1.56 -13.05
C ALA A 14 -2.47 2.27 -13.90
N THR A 15 -3.62 1.64 -14.12
CA THR A 15 -4.76 2.25 -14.83
C THR A 15 -5.30 3.44 -14.04
N GLY A 16 -5.45 3.29 -12.72
CA GLY A 16 -5.91 4.39 -11.86
C GLY A 16 -4.96 5.59 -11.91
N LEU A 17 -3.64 5.37 -11.84
CA LEU A 17 -2.64 6.41 -12.03
C LEU A 17 -2.77 7.07 -13.43
N GLY A 18 -2.96 6.28 -14.47
CA GLY A 18 -3.17 6.78 -15.83
C GLY A 18 -4.40 7.68 -15.94
N LEU A 19 -5.52 7.33 -15.29
CA LEU A 19 -6.73 8.16 -15.27
C LEU A 19 -6.53 9.46 -14.49
N ILE A 20 -5.80 9.44 -13.36
CA ILE A 20 -5.46 10.64 -12.60
C ILE A 20 -4.62 11.59 -13.46
N TRP A 21 -3.62 11.08 -14.19
CA TRP A 21 -2.85 11.88 -15.14
C TRP A 21 -3.67 12.37 -16.32
N ALA A 22 -4.59 11.56 -16.87
CA ALA A 22 -5.51 11.97 -17.93
C ALA A 22 -6.40 13.14 -17.46
N ALA A 23 -6.96 13.04 -16.25
CA ALA A 23 -7.71 14.13 -15.64
C ALA A 23 -6.84 15.40 -15.48
N ARG A 24 -5.60 15.26 -15.02
CA ARG A 24 -4.67 16.39 -14.87
C ARG A 24 -4.34 17.06 -16.22
N LEU A 25 -4.11 16.28 -17.26
CA LEU A 25 -3.79 16.80 -18.59
C LEU A 25 -5.00 17.44 -19.28
N ALA A 26 -6.21 16.99 -18.97
CA ALA A 26 -7.45 17.57 -19.47
C ALA A 26 -7.87 18.86 -18.75
N ALA A 27 -7.36 19.09 -17.53
CA ALA A 27 -7.67 20.29 -16.75
C ALA A 27 -7.04 21.53 -17.38
N THR A 28 -7.85 22.58 -17.60
CA THR A 28 -7.44 23.83 -18.26
C THR A 28 -6.69 24.79 -17.32
N ARG A 29 -6.76 24.56 -16.01
CA ARG A 29 -6.07 25.35 -14.99
C ARG A 29 -5.23 24.45 -14.09
N PHE A 30 -4.30 25.05 -13.36
CA PHE A 30 -3.50 24.30 -12.39
C PHE A 30 -4.35 24.06 -11.14
N LEU A 31 -4.61 22.78 -10.84
CA LEU A 31 -5.44 22.32 -9.73
C LEU A 31 -4.61 21.42 -8.79
N TYR A 32 -4.98 21.39 -7.51
CA TYR A 32 -4.61 20.29 -6.65
C TYR A 32 -5.18 18.97 -7.18
N VAL A 33 -4.55 17.85 -6.85
CA VAL A 33 -5.03 16.53 -7.31
C VAL A 33 -6.46 16.27 -6.79
N SER A 34 -6.72 16.66 -5.54
CA SER A 34 -8.04 16.58 -4.93
C SER A 34 -9.11 17.41 -5.65
N GLU A 35 -8.76 18.58 -6.17
CA GLU A 35 -9.67 19.45 -6.94
C GLU A 35 -10.09 18.86 -8.30
N LEU A 36 -9.28 17.96 -8.90
CA LEU A 36 -9.65 17.30 -10.16
C LEU A 36 -10.96 16.51 -10.04
N GLY A 37 -11.29 16.06 -8.83
CA GLY A 37 -12.53 15.37 -8.51
C GLY A 37 -13.61 16.24 -7.89
N ALA A 38 -13.40 17.56 -7.75
CA ALA A 38 -14.35 18.44 -7.11
C ALA A 38 -15.67 18.55 -7.90
N ALA A 39 -16.74 18.86 -7.18
CA ALA A 39 -18.05 19.04 -7.78
C ALA A 39 -18.02 20.13 -8.88
N GLY A 40 -18.51 19.78 -10.07
CA GLY A 40 -18.56 20.70 -11.22
C GLY A 40 -17.29 20.75 -12.08
N GLU A 41 -16.20 20.10 -11.70
CA GLU A 41 -15.02 19.99 -12.57
C GLU A 41 -15.28 19.01 -13.74
N PRO A 42 -14.90 19.36 -14.98
CA PRO A 42 -15.08 18.48 -16.14
C PRO A 42 -14.33 17.14 -16.01
N THR A 43 -13.29 17.11 -15.19
CA THR A 43 -12.42 15.95 -14.93
C THR A 43 -12.91 15.06 -13.80
N ALA A 44 -13.96 15.45 -13.06
CA ALA A 44 -14.40 14.81 -11.83
C ALA A 44 -14.68 13.31 -11.98
N GLU A 45 -15.38 12.91 -13.03
CA GLU A 45 -15.69 11.49 -13.26
C GLU A 45 -14.45 10.64 -13.58
N VAL A 46 -13.54 11.16 -14.42
CA VAL A 46 -12.30 10.45 -14.76
C VAL A 46 -11.42 10.29 -13.54
N PHE A 47 -11.28 11.35 -12.73
CA PHE A 47 -10.55 11.30 -11.48
C PHE A 47 -11.18 10.34 -10.47
N ARG A 48 -12.51 10.40 -10.30
CA ARG A 48 -13.26 9.51 -9.41
C ARG A 48 -12.99 8.03 -9.72
N TRP A 49 -13.10 7.63 -10.98
CA TRP A 49 -12.81 6.27 -11.40
C TRP A 49 -11.35 5.90 -11.22
N GLY A 50 -10.43 6.83 -11.50
CA GLY A 50 -9.01 6.65 -11.21
C GLY A 50 -8.79 6.28 -9.73
N LEU A 51 -9.40 7.03 -8.83
CA LEU A 51 -9.26 6.81 -7.38
C LEU A 51 -9.94 5.51 -6.90
N VAL A 52 -11.09 5.13 -7.49
CA VAL A 52 -11.75 3.84 -7.24
C VAL A 52 -10.82 2.68 -7.62
N LEU A 53 -10.22 2.73 -8.82
CA LEU A 53 -9.30 1.68 -9.26
C LEU A 53 -8.07 1.57 -8.36
N VAL A 54 -7.52 2.71 -7.91
CA VAL A 54 -6.44 2.74 -6.92
C VAL A 54 -6.87 2.09 -5.61
N ALA A 55 -8.05 2.43 -5.09
CA ALA A 55 -8.57 1.87 -3.84
C ALA A 55 -8.78 0.35 -3.94
N VAL A 56 -9.37 -0.14 -5.02
CA VAL A 56 -9.55 -1.58 -5.27
C VAL A 56 -8.18 -2.26 -5.42
N GLY A 57 -7.26 -1.67 -6.19
CA GLY A 57 -5.90 -2.18 -6.34
C GLY A 57 -5.17 -2.30 -5.00
N ALA A 58 -5.24 -1.27 -4.15
CA ALA A 58 -4.64 -1.28 -2.82
C ALA A 58 -5.26 -2.35 -1.92
N LEU A 59 -6.58 -2.57 -1.99
CA LEU A 59 -7.24 -3.64 -1.24
C LEU A 59 -6.76 -5.03 -1.69
N LEU A 60 -6.62 -5.26 -3.01
CA LEU A 60 -6.06 -6.52 -3.52
C LEU A 60 -4.61 -6.74 -3.09
N VAL A 61 -3.79 -5.67 -3.04
CA VAL A 61 -2.43 -5.75 -2.46
C VAL A 61 -2.51 -6.13 -0.99
N ALA A 62 -3.43 -5.54 -0.21
CA ALA A 62 -3.62 -5.87 1.20
C ALA A 62 -3.90 -7.36 1.40
N LEU A 63 -4.78 -7.96 0.57
CA LEU A 63 -5.08 -9.40 0.60
C LEU A 63 -3.85 -10.27 0.25
N GLY A 64 -2.96 -9.76 -0.61
CA GLY A 64 -1.72 -10.43 -1.00
C GLY A 64 -0.52 -10.16 -0.07
N ALA A 65 -0.64 -9.26 0.90
CA ALA A 65 0.47 -8.74 1.69
C ALA A 65 0.87 -9.61 2.90
N ALA A 66 0.23 -10.74 3.13
CA ALA A 66 0.49 -11.63 4.27
C ALA A 66 1.98 -11.97 4.55
N PRO A 67 2.89 -12.05 3.54
CA PRO A 67 4.30 -12.31 3.79
C PRO A 67 5.10 -11.15 4.37
N LEU A 68 4.57 -9.93 4.30
CA LEU A 68 5.27 -8.74 4.79
C LEU A 68 5.32 -8.76 6.32
N ARG A 69 6.54 -8.71 6.87
CA ARG A 69 6.76 -8.74 8.32
C ARG A 69 7.85 -7.73 8.69
N PRO A 70 7.49 -6.53 9.14
CA PRO A 70 8.46 -5.56 9.63
C PRO A 70 9.18 -6.10 10.87
N ARG A 71 10.50 -5.89 10.95
CA ARG A 71 11.30 -6.34 12.09
C ARG A 71 11.25 -5.40 13.30
N LEU A 72 10.95 -4.12 13.05
CA LEU A 72 10.87 -3.14 14.13
C LEU A 72 9.54 -3.29 14.87
N ARG A 73 9.60 -3.53 16.18
CA ARG A 73 8.43 -3.84 17.02
C ARG A 73 7.33 -2.78 16.92
N TRP A 74 7.70 -1.50 16.93
CA TRP A 74 6.75 -0.40 16.84
C TRP A 74 6.07 -0.32 15.46
N LEU A 75 6.73 -0.74 14.37
CA LEU A 75 6.12 -0.87 13.03
C LEU A 75 5.27 -2.15 12.91
N ALA A 76 5.50 -3.15 13.74
CA ALA A 76 4.80 -4.43 13.71
C ALA A 76 3.49 -4.43 14.53
N VAL A 77 3.17 -3.34 15.24
CA VAL A 77 1.96 -3.22 16.07
C VAL A 77 0.69 -3.44 15.25
N VAL A 78 0.67 -2.90 14.03
CA VAL A 78 -0.43 -3.11 13.08
C VAL A 78 0.10 -3.85 11.86
N PRO A 79 -0.55 -4.93 11.40
CA PRO A 79 -0.13 -5.64 10.20
C PRO A 79 -0.16 -4.76 8.96
N PRO A 80 0.84 -4.85 8.03
CA PRO A 80 0.85 -4.07 6.80
C PRO A 80 -0.43 -4.22 5.95
N ALA A 81 -0.99 -5.42 5.94
CA ALA A 81 -2.26 -5.70 5.26
C ALA A 81 -3.42 -4.88 5.82
N ALA A 82 -3.51 -4.73 7.15
CA ALA A 82 -4.58 -3.94 7.78
C ALA A 82 -4.41 -2.44 7.49
N VAL A 83 -3.19 -1.92 7.51
CA VAL A 83 -2.92 -0.51 7.17
C VAL A 83 -3.24 -0.23 5.70
N LEU A 84 -2.82 -1.12 4.78
CA LEU A 84 -3.17 -1.01 3.36
C LEU A 84 -4.68 -1.05 3.13
N ALA A 85 -5.39 -1.96 3.80
CA ALA A 85 -6.84 -2.03 3.71
C ALA A 85 -7.50 -0.75 4.24
N GLY A 86 -7.03 -0.20 5.37
CA GLY A 86 -7.49 1.07 5.90
C GLY A 86 -7.26 2.24 4.93
N SER A 87 -6.08 2.33 4.31
CA SER A 87 -5.77 3.32 3.28
C SER A 87 -6.68 3.15 2.04
N ALA A 88 -6.92 1.91 1.61
CA ALA A 88 -7.80 1.61 0.50
C ALA A 88 -9.25 2.06 0.77
N VAL A 89 -9.75 1.79 1.97
CA VAL A 89 -11.08 2.25 2.40
C VAL A 89 -11.14 3.77 2.45
N ALA A 90 -10.13 4.43 2.99
CA ALA A 90 -10.07 5.89 3.04
C ALA A 90 -10.10 6.51 1.64
N PHE A 91 -9.29 6.03 0.69
CA PHE A 91 -9.35 6.49 -0.70
C PHE A 91 -10.66 6.10 -1.39
N GLY A 92 -11.25 4.95 -1.07
CA GLY A 92 -12.58 4.56 -1.55
C GLY A 92 -13.66 5.53 -1.08
N ILE A 93 -13.65 5.97 0.17
CA ILE A 93 -14.55 7.01 0.69
C ILE A 93 -14.28 8.35 0.00
N ALA A 94 -13.01 8.77 -0.09
CA ALA A 94 -12.64 10.02 -0.75
C ALA A 94 -13.05 10.07 -2.23
N SER A 95 -13.13 8.93 -2.92
CA SER A 95 -13.61 8.84 -4.30
C SER A 95 -15.12 9.07 -4.43
N GLN A 96 -15.91 8.79 -3.38
CA GLN A 96 -17.36 8.95 -3.38
C GLN A 96 -17.80 10.26 -2.71
N VAL A 97 -17.09 10.67 -1.67
CA VAL A 97 -17.28 11.97 -1.01
C VAL A 97 -16.25 12.94 -1.60
N THR A 98 -16.58 13.50 -2.77
CA THR A 98 -15.70 14.48 -3.43
C THR A 98 -15.73 15.81 -2.70
N CYS A 99 -14.69 16.64 -2.82
CA CYS A 99 -14.75 17.97 -2.25
C CYS A 99 -15.68 18.92 -3.02
N THR A 100 -16.09 20.01 -2.36
CA THR A 100 -16.87 21.07 -2.98
C THR A 100 -16.02 21.88 -3.96
N VAL A 101 -16.63 22.82 -4.68
CA VAL A 101 -15.94 23.62 -5.69
C VAL A 101 -14.72 24.33 -5.10
N GLY A 102 -13.56 24.12 -5.71
CA GLY A 102 -12.28 24.68 -5.24
C GLY A 102 -11.68 24.01 -4.03
N CYS A 103 -12.26 22.90 -3.56
CA CYS A 103 -11.74 22.05 -2.48
C CYS A 103 -11.21 22.86 -1.28
N PRO A 104 -12.06 23.69 -0.62
CA PRO A 104 -11.62 24.57 0.44
C PRO A 104 -11.17 23.76 1.66
N LEU A 105 -10.23 24.31 2.44
CA LEU A 105 -9.92 23.73 3.74
C LEU A 105 -11.17 23.70 4.61
N PRO A 106 -11.47 22.61 5.32
CA PRO A 106 -12.68 22.45 6.11
C PRO A 106 -12.58 23.21 7.44
N VAL A 107 -12.27 24.52 7.38
CA VAL A 107 -12.12 25.41 8.54
C VAL A 107 -12.76 26.77 8.28
N GLY A 108 -13.26 27.43 9.34
CA GLY A 108 -13.83 28.76 9.24
C GLY A 108 -15.15 28.82 8.46
N PRO A 109 -15.46 29.95 7.79
CA PRO A 109 -16.76 30.17 7.13
C PRO A 109 -17.00 29.24 5.91
N ALA A 110 -15.93 28.64 5.32
CA ALA A 110 -16.03 27.73 4.20
C ALA A 110 -16.20 26.25 4.64
N PHE A 111 -16.37 25.99 5.93
CA PHE A 111 -16.52 24.64 6.46
C PHE A 111 -17.72 23.91 5.86
N THR A 112 -17.45 22.70 5.33
CA THR A 112 -18.47 21.71 5.02
C THR A 112 -18.07 20.33 5.57
N TRP A 113 -19.05 19.53 5.95
CA TRP A 113 -18.80 18.14 6.36
C TRP A 113 -18.23 17.30 5.20
N GLN A 114 -18.64 17.62 3.99
CA GLN A 114 -18.15 16.96 2.77
C GLN A 114 -16.64 17.15 2.62
N ASP A 115 -16.16 18.40 2.71
CA ASP A 115 -14.73 18.71 2.60
C ASP A 115 -13.92 18.14 3.76
N LEU A 116 -14.50 18.14 4.99
CA LEU A 116 -13.84 17.52 6.15
C LEU A 116 -13.65 16.01 5.97
N ILE A 117 -14.69 15.29 5.52
CA ILE A 117 -14.63 13.86 5.30
C ILE A 117 -13.62 13.55 4.18
N HIS A 118 -13.73 14.26 3.04
CA HIS A 118 -12.82 14.09 1.92
C HIS A 118 -11.36 14.30 2.33
N THR A 119 -11.06 15.46 2.92
CA THR A 119 -9.69 15.82 3.33
C THR A 119 -9.14 14.85 4.38
N SER A 120 -9.95 14.49 5.38
CA SER A 120 -9.53 13.52 6.41
C SER A 120 -9.21 12.17 5.79
N CYS A 121 -10.07 11.67 4.92
CA CYS A 121 -9.84 10.40 4.22
C CYS A 121 -8.59 10.45 3.32
N ALA A 122 -8.36 11.55 2.61
CA ALA A 122 -7.14 11.72 1.82
C ALA A 122 -5.89 11.70 2.71
N VAL A 123 -5.88 12.46 3.81
CA VAL A 123 -4.75 12.50 4.77
C VAL A 123 -4.49 11.12 5.37
N PHE A 124 -5.53 10.43 5.87
CA PHE A 124 -5.38 9.08 6.43
C PHE A 124 -4.91 8.06 5.38
N GLY A 125 -5.42 8.16 4.15
CA GLY A 125 -5.00 7.32 3.04
C GLY A 125 -3.50 7.46 2.74
N PHE A 126 -3.02 8.70 2.60
CA PHE A 126 -1.59 8.99 2.36
C PHE A 126 -0.70 8.63 3.55
N ALA A 127 -1.12 8.97 4.77
CA ALA A 127 -0.36 8.64 5.98
C ALA A 127 -0.23 7.13 6.15
N GLY A 128 -1.31 6.37 5.93
CA GLY A 128 -1.29 4.93 5.95
C GLY A 128 -0.38 4.33 4.86
N ALA A 129 -0.43 4.84 3.63
CA ALA A 129 0.46 4.42 2.55
C ALA A 129 1.94 4.66 2.91
N ALA A 130 2.28 5.85 3.42
CA ALA A 130 3.64 6.17 3.88
C ALA A 130 4.07 5.25 5.03
N PHE A 131 3.19 4.95 5.97
CA PHE A 131 3.46 4.03 7.07
C PHE A 131 3.74 2.61 6.57
N VAL A 132 2.97 2.09 5.60
CA VAL A 132 3.25 0.78 4.99
C VAL A 132 4.58 0.79 4.23
N MET A 133 4.93 1.87 3.54
CA MET A 133 6.25 2.01 2.92
C MET A 133 7.37 1.83 3.95
N LEU A 134 7.24 2.43 5.15
CA LEU A 134 8.19 2.25 6.25
C LEU A 134 8.19 0.81 6.80
N GLN A 135 7.01 0.18 6.90
CA GLN A 135 6.91 -1.22 7.30
C GLN A 135 7.64 -2.15 6.32
N VAL A 136 7.48 -1.93 5.01
CA VAL A 136 8.16 -2.69 3.96
C VAL A 136 9.66 -2.39 3.95
N ALA A 137 10.06 -1.13 4.17
CA ALA A 137 11.46 -0.75 4.31
C ALA A 137 12.17 -1.46 5.48
N ALA A 138 11.43 -1.79 6.54
CA ALA A 138 11.93 -2.53 7.69
C ALA A 138 11.97 -4.06 7.46
N ASP A 139 11.47 -4.58 6.34
CA ASP A 139 11.55 -6.01 6.00
C ASP A 139 12.84 -6.32 5.23
N ARG A 140 13.86 -6.80 5.96
CA ARG A 140 15.19 -7.07 5.39
C ARG A 140 15.27 -8.26 4.43
N ARG A 141 14.21 -9.05 4.30
CA ARG A 141 14.19 -10.20 3.37
C ARG A 141 14.29 -9.77 1.92
N PHE A 142 13.82 -8.58 1.60
CA PHE A 142 13.75 -8.03 0.25
C PHE A 142 14.50 -6.70 0.14
N ARG A 143 15.84 -6.73 0.17
CA ARG A 143 16.68 -5.53 0.25
C ARG A 143 16.39 -4.47 -0.82
N ALA A 144 16.14 -4.88 -2.07
CA ALA A 144 15.84 -3.96 -3.16
C ALA A 144 14.49 -3.26 -2.91
N LEU A 145 13.45 -4.03 -2.54
CA LEU A 145 12.13 -3.50 -2.20
C LEU A 145 12.21 -2.59 -0.96
N ALA A 146 12.99 -2.98 0.06
CA ALA A 146 13.17 -2.19 1.27
C ALA A 146 13.77 -0.80 0.97
N ARG A 147 14.82 -0.73 0.13
CA ARG A 147 15.42 0.55 -0.29
C ARG A 147 14.44 1.39 -1.09
N PHE A 148 13.78 0.80 -2.07
CA PHE A 148 12.74 1.47 -2.86
C PHE A 148 11.64 2.03 -1.97
N SER A 149 11.14 1.24 -1.01
CA SER A 149 10.09 1.66 -0.07
C SER A 149 10.54 2.78 0.86
N LEU A 150 11.79 2.75 1.36
CA LEU A 150 12.33 3.81 2.20
C LEU A 150 12.44 5.14 1.45
N LEU A 151 12.98 5.10 0.23
CA LEU A 151 13.11 6.29 -0.59
C LEU A 151 11.74 6.87 -0.95
N SER A 152 10.78 6.01 -1.30
CA SER A 152 9.40 6.43 -1.57
C SER A 152 8.73 7.03 -0.34
N ALA A 153 8.91 6.43 0.85
CA ALA A 153 8.37 6.96 2.10
C ALA A 153 8.89 8.36 2.42
N ILE A 154 10.21 8.56 2.32
CA ILE A 154 10.85 9.86 2.55
C ILE A 154 10.35 10.88 1.52
N ALA A 155 10.36 10.51 0.23
CA ALA A 155 9.93 11.40 -0.83
C ALA A 155 8.46 11.82 -0.65
N VAL A 156 7.55 10.87 -0.43
CA VAL A 156 6.13 11.15 -0.21
C VAL A 156 5.93 12.00 1.04
N ALA A 157 6.57 11.66 2.17
CA ALA A 157 6.42 12.42 3.41
C ALA A 157 6.91 13.87 3.28
N VAL A 158 8.06 14.09 2.65
CA VAL A 158 8.61 15.45 2.46
C VAL A 158 7.77 16.23 1.45
N ILE A 159 7.49 15.66 0.29
CA ILE A 159 6.81 16.36 -0.80
C ILE A 159 5.34 16.64 -0.43
N ALA A 160 4.62 15.64 0.10
CA ALA A 160 3.24 15.84 0.55
C ALA A 160 3.16 16.76 1.79
N GLY A 161 4.14 16.67 2.70
CA GLY A 161 4.22 17.56 3.85
C GLY A 161 4.42 19.02 3.45
N VAL A 162 5.34 19.32 2.54
CA VAL A 162 5.54 20.67 2.01
C VAL A 162 4.29 21.15 1.24
N GLY A 163 3.75 20.30 0.35
CA GLY A 163 2.52 20.63 -0.39
C GLY A 163 1.34 20.93 0.52
N GLY A 164 1.16 20.13 1.59
CA GLY A 164 0.12 20.35 2.60
C GLY A 164 0.31 21.65 3.36
N LEU A 165 1.54 22.00 3.76
CA LEU A 165 1.82 23.29 4.40
C LEU A 165 1.51 24.48 3.49
N LEU A 166 1.91 24.41 2.19
CA LEU A 166 1.57 25.46 1.23
C LEU A 166 0.06 25.62 1.07
N SER A 167 -0.68 24.51 1.08
CA SER A 167 -2.14 24.51 1.02
C SER A 167 -2.75 25.17 2.25
N VAL A 168 -2.28 24.85 3.47
CA VAL A 168 -2.76 25.43 4.73
C VAL A 168 -2.54 26.95 4.77
N PHE A 169 -1.36 27.40 4.33
CA PHE A 169 -1.04 28.85 4.32
C PHE A 169 -1.58 29.57 3.08
N ARG A 170 -2.23 28.88 2.16
CA ARG A 170 -2.71 29.40 0.87
C ARG A 170 -1.63 30.15 0.09
N PHE A 171 -0.40 29.67 0.17
CA PHE A 171 0.76 30.24 -0.50
C PHE A 171 1.25 29.31 -1.61
N GLY A 172 1.47 29.86 -2.81
CA GLY A 172 2.04 29.08 -3.92
C GLY A 172 1.16 27.88 -4.32
N THR A 173 -0.14 28.07 -4.53
CA THR A 173 -1.11 27.01 -4.81
C THR A 173 -0.74 26.15 -6.01
N GLU A 174 -0.14 26.75 -7.05
CA GLU A 174 0.36 25.98 -8.21
C GLU A 174 1.49 25.02 -7.82
N VAL A 175 2.43 25.49 -6.99
CA VAL A 175 3.52 24.65 -6.48
C VAL A 175 2.96 23.54 -5.59
N GLY A 176 2.00 23.86 -4.72
CA GLY A 176 1.30 22.89 -3.88
C GLY A 176 0.64 21.79 -4.72
N GLY A 177 -0.07 22.16 -5.79
CA GLY A 177 -0.69 21.20 -6.71
C GLY A 177 0.31 20.30 -7.43
N VAL A 178 1.48 20.85 -7.86
CA VAL A 178 2.56 20.03 -8.45
C VAL A 178 3.10 19.04 -7.41
N LEU A 179 3.36 19.49 -6.20
CA LEU A 179 3.89 18.64 -5.14
C LEU A 179 2.90 17.51 -4.78
N GLU A 180 1.61 17.81 -4.70
CA GLU A 180 0.58 16.79 -4.48
C GLU A 180 0.56 15.76 -5.61
N LEU A 181 0.63 16.19 -6.86
CA LEU A 181 0.67 15.29 -8.02
C LEU A 181 1.92 14.40 -8.02
N VAL A 182 3.09 14.97 -7.71
CA VAL A 182 4.35 14.21 -7.63
C VAL A 182 4.28 13.21 -6.48
N ALA A 183 3.82 13.60 -5.30
CA ALA A 183 3.66 12.69 -4.15
C ALA A 183 2.69 11.54 -4.47
N THR A 184 1.56 11.86 -5.11
CA THR A 184 0.56 10.88 -5.57
C THR A 184 1.18 9.90 -6.55
N THR A 185 1.92 10.41 -7.54
CA THR A 185 2.58 9.58 -8.55
C THR A 185 3.60 8.63 -7.92
N ILE A 186 4.45 9.12 -7.01
CA ILE A 186 5.43 8.28 -6.31
C ILE A 186 4.72 7.19 -5.49
N ALA A 187 3.66 7.56 -4.75
CA ALA A 187 2.92 6.62 -3.92
C ALA A 187 2.26 5.50 -4.76
N LEU A 188 1.67 5.85 -5.90
CA LEU A 188 1.00 4.88 -6.77
C LEU A 188 2.00 4.02 -7.55
N LEU A 189 3.12 4.56 -8.01
CA LEU A 189 4.20 3.77 -8.60
C LEU A 189 4.79 2.79 -7.58
N TRP A 190 4.92 3.20 -6.32
CA TRP A 190 5.32 2.29 -5.26
C TRP A 190 4.29 1.17 -5.04
N LEU A 191 3.00 1.48 -5.01
CA LEU A 191 1.93 0.48 -4.86
C LEU A 191 1.97 -0.55 -5.99
N VAL A 192 2.09 -0.08 -7.24
CA VAL A 192 2.22 -0.94 -8.44
C VAL A 192 3.48 -1.80 -8.36
N GLY A 193 4.60 -1.20 -7.99
CA GLY A 193 5.88 -1.91 -7.81
C GLY A 193 5.81 -2.97 -6.71
N LEU A 194 5.16 -2.67 -5.58
CA LEU A 194 4.92 -3.64 -4.51
C LEU A 194 4.06 -4.81 -4.99
N ALA A 195 2.95 -4.51 -5.69
CA ALA A 195 2.06 -5.53 -6.24
C ALA A 195 2.80 -6.46 -7.21
N ALA A 196 3.54 -5.89 -8.16
CA ALA A 196 4.32 -6.63 -9.13
C ALA A 196 5.40 -7.50 -8.46
N PHE A 197 6.13 -6.95 -7.49
CA PHE A 197 7.15 -7.69 -6.74
C PHE A 197 6.55 -8.88 -5.99
N LEU A 198 5.43 -8.68 -5.28
CA LEU A 198 4.74 -9.75 -4.55
C LEU A 198 4.15 -10.79 -5.50
N ALA A 199 3.66 -10.40 -6.68
CA ALA A 199 3.18 -11.32 -7.71
C ALA A 199 4.29 -12.25 -8.20
N VAL A 200 5.46 -11.70 -8.55
CA VAL A 200 6.63 -12.47 -8.97
C VAL A 200 7.09 -13.42 -7.86
N SER A 201 7.12 -12.96 -6.62
CA SER A 201 7.49 -13.79 -5.46
C SER A 201 6.52 -14.95 -5.27
N ALA A 202 5.21 -14.73 -5.40
CA ALA A 202 4.18 -15.76 -5.28
C ALA A 202 4.29 -16.84 -6.39
N VAL A 203 4.65 -16.45 -7.62
CA VAL A 203 4.90 -17.40 -8.71
C VAL A 203 6.13 -18.28 -8.44
N ARG A 204 7.21 -17.68 -7.93
CA ARG A 204 8.43 -18.42 -7.57
C ARG A 204 8.18 -19.42 -6.45
N GLU A 205 7.48 -19.04 -5.41
CA GLU A 205 7.10 -19.92 -4.28
C GLU A 205 6.28 -21.13 -4.78
N GLY A 206 5.30 -20.90 -5.67
CA GLY A 206 4.48 -21.98 -6.27
C GLY A 206 5.30 -22.98 -7.10
N ARG A 207 6.31 -22.53 -7.84
CA ARG A 207 7.18 -23.41 -8.63
C ARG A 207 8.07 -24.30 -7.77
N VAL A 208 8.60 -23.78 -6.67
CA VAL A 208 9.43 -24.55 -5.72
C VAL A 208 8.60 -25.61 -5.02
N GLY A 209 7.37 -25.31 -4.65
CA GLY A 209 6.46 -26.27 -3.99
C GLY A 209 6.00 -27.42 -4.86
N THR A 210 5.97 -27.26 -6.19
CA THR A 210 5.57 -28.32 -7.14
C THR A 210 6.72 -29.21 -7.60
N GLY A 211 7.96 -28.79 -7.36
CA GLY A 211 9.17 -29.49 -7.84
C GLY A 211 9.82 -30.47 -6.85
N MET A 212 9.38 -30.51 -5.59
CA MET A 212 9.90 -31.47 -4.62
C MET A 212 9.07 -32.77 -4.65
N PRO A 213 9.62 -33.91 -5.14
CA PRO A 213 9.00 -35.20 -4.88
C PRO A 213 8.95 -35.38 -3.36
N ARG A 214 7.76 -35.66 -2.81
CA ARG A 214 7.65 -36.11 -1.41
C ARG A 214 8.52 -37.36 -1.29
N ILE A 215 9.68 -37.23 -0.64
CA ILE A 215 10.44 -38.40 -0.21
C ILE A 215 9.51 -39.17 0.72
N PRO A 216 9.14 -40.41 0.39
CA PRO A 216 8.35 -41.22 1.30
C PRO A 216 9.16 -41.28 2.62
N THR A 217 8.57 -40.87 3.72
CA THR A 217 9.10 -41.12 5.03
C THR A 217 9.33 -42.63 5.15
N GLN A 218 10.59 -43.07 5.01
CA GLN A 218 10.95 -44.43 5.33
C GLN A 218 10.51 -44.64 6.79
N SER A 219 9.53 -45.53 6.96
CA SER A 219 9.16 -46.07 8.25
C SER A 219 10.42 -46.58 8.92
N GLN A 220 10.87 -45.91 9.97
CA GLN A 220 11.96 -46.39 10.81
C GLN A 220 11.62 -47.82 11.25
N PRO A 221 12.51 -48.80 11.01
CA PRO A 221 12.32 -50.13 11.57
C PRO A 221 12.38 -50.04 13.08
N ASN A 222 11.34 -50.54 13.68
CA ASN A 222 11.17 -50.65 15.13
C ASN A 222 12.27 -51.57 15.70
N HIS A 223 13.42 -51.01 16.10
CA HIS A 223 14.41 -51.71 16.88
C HIS A 223 13.96 -51.73 18.34
N ALA A 224 13.03 -52.62 18.63
CA ALA A 224 12.82 -53.13 19.97
C ALA A 224 13.94 -54.14 20.27
N ALA A 225 15.11 -53.63 20.70
CA ALA A 225 16.15 -54.47 21.31
C ALA A 225 16.14 -54.18 22.82
N THR A 226 15.56 -55.10 23.55
CA THR A 226 15.63 -55.23 25.01
C THR A 226 17.07 -55.53 25.41
N PRO A 227 17.75 -54.75 26.26
CA PRO A 227 19.00 -55.19 26.86
C PRO A 227 18.72 -56.11 28.06
N ALA A 228 19.26 -57.33 27.97
CA ALA A 228 19.32 -58.29 29.08
C ALA A 228 20.08 -57.69 30.29
N ARG A 229 19.45 -57.75 31.46
CA ARG A 229 20.10 -57.51 32.76
C ARG A 229 21.13 -58.61 33.03
N VAL A 230 22.39 -58.27 33.05
CA VAL A 230 23.43 -59.09 33.66
C VAL A 230 23.52 -58.67 35.12
N ALA A 231 23.10 -59.58 35.99
CA ALA A 231 23.33 -59.46 37.40
C ALA A 231 24.79 -59.88 37.70
N ALA A 232 25.61 -58.94 38.15
CA ALA A 232 26.91 -59.25 38.73
C ALA A 232 26.77 -59.26 40.27
N THR A 233 26.81 -60.44 40.85
CA THR A 233 27.08 -60.70 42.30
C THR A 233 28.55 -60.41 42.55
N TYR A 234 28.85 -59.54 43.50
CA TYR A 234 30.14 -59.46 44.16
C TYR A 234 29.90 -59.73 45.65
N SER A 235 30.47 -60.86 46.13
CA SER A 235 30.77 -61.18 47.52
C SER A 235 32.18 -60.67 47.84
N GLU A 236 32.35 -59.99 48.90
CA GLU A 236 33.24 -59.91 50.05
C GLU A 236 33.29 -58.49 50.57
#